data_7735e051560df3bfed58f57590896cfc
#
_entry.id   7735e051560df3bfed58f57590896cfc
#
_cell.length_a   1.000
_cell.length_b   1.000
_cell.length_c   1.000
_cell.angle_alpha   90.00
_cell.angle_beta   90.00
_cell.angle_gamma   90.00
#
_symmetry.space_group_name_H-M   'P 1'
#
loop_
_entity.id
_entity.type
_entity.pdbx_description
1 polymer ?
#
loop_
_entity_poly.entity_id
_entity_poly.type
_entity_poly.pdbx_seq_one_letter_code
_entity_poly.pdbx_strand_id
1 'polypeptide(L)'
;MTGQERFRSILENHHADRIGFWMGEPLKDTMDMYIREAGAAGRNELSILMNDDFRWIAPDFTCWPEGRPMFDVLGGQKRTSLSQPGIFAECDDVDDVNAYEDWPDPQELDLDKLESLWDSVHQQGMAVASGMWSCFFHVVADFFGMENYFIKMYTDPDVVDAVTEHVVDFYIAANERIYRRMAGKLDTFFMGNDLGTQKSLMISPDAYRRFVLPSQKRLIDQAKSYGVHVMVHSCGAISPIIPDLIDAGIEALHPLQALAVGMEAENLSQFKNDLAFVGGVDTQQLLPNGAPDDVKREVERLYRAFGDGWIASPSHEGYLPNIPLKNVQAIRDAVMERGRAER
;
A
#
# COMPACT_ATOMS: atom_id res chain seq x y z
N MET A 1 14.59 16.68 -12.63
CA MET A 1 14.28 15.24 -12.60
C MET A 1 12.87 15.02 -13.10
N THR A 2 12.60 13.90 -13.81
CA THR A 2 11.25 13.36 -14.00
C THR A 2 10.67 12.87 -12.68
N GLY A 3 9.36 12.56 -12.64
CA GLY A 3 8.75 11.94 -11.45
C GLY A 3 9.40 10.59 -11.11
N GLN A 4 9.65 9.76 -12.15
CA GLN A 4 10.31 8.47 -12.00
C GLN A 4 11.72 8.59 -11.42
N GLU A 5 12.56 9.47 -11.97
CA GLU A 5 13.92 9.71 -11.47
C GLU A 5 13.91 10.18 -10.01
N ARG A 6 12.97 11.06 -9.66
CA ARG A 6 12.81 11.60 -8.30
C ARG A 6 12.38 10.53 -7.32
N PHE A 7 11.36 9.75 -7.69
CA PHE A 7 10.86 8.65 -6.87
C PHE A 7 11.98 7.65 -6.54
N ARG A 8 12.72 7.19 -7.56
CA ARG A 8 13.87 6.28 -7.37
C ARG A 8 14.94 6.91 -6.49
N SER A 9 15.32 8.18 -6.74
CA SER A 9 16.33 8.89 -5.94
C SER A 9 15.93 9.02 -4.48
N ILE A 10 14.65 9.24 -4.18
CA ILE A 10 14.14 9.28 -2.80
C ILE A 10 14.28 7.90 -2.14
N LEU A 11 13.93 6.81 -2.83
CA LEU A 11 14.05 5.45 -2.28
C LEU A 11 15.52 5.05 -2.04
N GLU A 12 16.41 5.38 -2.98
CA GLU A 12 17.81 4.97 -2.95
C GLU A 12 18.69 5.82 -2.04
N ASN A 13 18.44 7.13 -2.01
CA ASN A 13 19.36 8.11 -1.44
C ASN A 13 18.72 9.02 -0.39
N HIS A 14 17.42 8.86 -0.11
CA HIS A 14 16.62 9.76 0.73
C HIS A 14 16.75 11.24 0.35
N HIS A 15 17.01 11.53 -0.95
CA HIS A 15 17.21 12.86 -1.49
C HIS A 15 16.90 12.96 -2.98
N ALA A 16 16.35 14.09 -3.42
CA ALA A 16 16.10 14.41 -4.83
C ALA A 16 16.14 15.93 -5.06
N ASP A 17 15.76 16.38 -6.26
CA ASP A 17 15.70 17.83 -6.61
C ASP A 17 14.57 18.59 -5.88
N ARG A 18 13.65 17.87 -5.25
CA ARG A 18 12.62 18.29 -4.29
C ARG A 18 12.04 17.06 -3.60
N ILE A 19 11.30 17.22 -2.53
CA ILE A 19 10.49 16.14 -1.97
C ILE A 19 9.48 15.64 -3.02
N GLY A 20 9.09 14.37 -2.90
CA GLY A 20 8.11 13.77 -3.80
C GLY A 20 6.67 14.25 -3.54
N PHE A 21 5.79 13.98 -4.49
CA PHE A 21 4.36 14.19 -4.35
C PHE A 21 3.56 13.05 -5.00
N TRP A 22 2.51 12.64 -4.32
CA TRP A 22 1.50 11.73 -4.83
C TRP A 22 0.12 12.12 -4.31
N MET A 23 -0.85 12.30 -5.20
CA MET A 23 -2.21 12.66 -4.79
C MET A 23 -2.98 11.51 -4.13
N GLY A 24 -2.42 10.29 -4.10
CA GLY A 24 -3.13 9.09 -3.68
C GLY A 24 -3.93 8.44 -4.81
N GLU A 25 -4.76 7.46 -4.44
CA GLU A 25 -5.72 6.78 -5.33
C GLU A 25 -7.13 6.91 -4.71
N PRO A 26 -7.76 8.10 -4.79
CA PRO A 26 -9.05 8.35 -4.17
C PRO A 26 -10.13 7.39 -4.70
N LEU A 27 -11.12 7.08 -3.87
CA LEU A 27 -12.23 6.22 -4.25
C LEU A 27 -12.93 6.76 -5.49
N LYS A 28 -13.58 5.87 -6.24
CA LYS A 28 -14.15 6.18 -7.56
C LYS A 28 -14.96 7.49 -7.62
N ASP A 29 -15.85 7.71 -6.67
CA ASP A 29 -16.70 8.92 -6.64
C ASP A 29 -15.87 10.20 -6.44
N THR A 30 -14.82 10.13 -5.61
CA THR A 30 -13.86 11.22 -5.40
C THR A 30 -13.01 11.45 -6.65
N MET A 31 -12.53 10.38 -7.27
CA MET A 31 -11.78 10.46 -8.52
C MET A 31 -12.59 11.11 -9.64
N ASP A 32 -13.84 10.67 -9.83
CA ASP A 32 -14.74 11.24 -10.84
C ASP A 32 -15.05 12.73 -10.55
N MET A 33 -15.16 13.10 -9.28
CA MET A 33 -15.31 14.50 -8.87
C MET A 33 -14.06 15.32 -9.24
N TYR A 34 -12.86 14.83 -8.90
CA TYR A 34 -11.61 15.54 -9.18
C TYR A 34 -11.32 15.68 -10.66
N ILE A 35 -11.60 14.65 -11.46
CA ILE A 35 -11.46 14.70 -12.92
C ILE A 35 -12.33 15.85 -13.47
N ARG A 36 -13.60 15.95 -13.03
CA ARG A 36 -14.50 17.03 -13.46
C ARG A 36 -14.04 18.41 -12.99
N GLU A 37 -13.63 18.55 -11.73
CA GLU A 37 -13.20 19.84 -11.15
C GLU A 37 -11.90 20.34 -11.78
N ALA A 38 -10.97 19.42 -12.09
CA ALA A 38 -9.72 19.76 -12.75
C ALA A 38 -9.85 19.99 -14.26
N GLY A 39 -11.00 19.63 -14.87
CA GLY A 39 -11.20 19.65 -16.31
C GLY A 39 -10.34 18.62 -17.05
N ALA A 40 -9.95 17.54 -16.39
CA ALA A 40 -9.13 16.47 -16.95
C ALA A 40 -10.00 15.50 -17.78
N ALA A 41 -9.42 14.90 -18.84
CA ALA A 41 -10.10 13.89 -19.65
C ALA A 41 -10.16 12.50 -18.94
N GLY A 42 -9.37 12.31 -17.88
CA GLY A 42 -9.34 11.07 -17.11
C GLY A 42 -8.22 11.04 -16.08
N ARG A 43 -8.07 9.86 -15.43
CA ARG A 43 -7.09 9.66 -14.33
C ARG A 43 -5.66 10.01 -14.74
N ASN A 44 -5.25 9.63 -15.95
CA ASN A 44 -3.89 9.90 -16.43
C ASN A 44 -3.60 11.40 -16.54
N GLU A 45 -4.51 12.16 -17.15
CA GLU A 45 -4.36 13.61 -17.28
C GLU A 45 -4.43 14.29 -15.90
N LEU A 46 -5.31 13.83 -15.02
CA LEU A 46 -5.36 14.33 -13.64
C LEU A 46 -4.02 14.14 -12.92
N SER A 47 -3.38 12.97 -13.03
CA SER A 47 -2.05 12.73 -12.45
C SER A 47 -1.00 13.72 -12.97
N ILE A 48 -1.01 14.00 -14.29
CA ILE A 48 -0.11 14.98 -14.91
C ILE A 48 -0.37 16.39 -14.36
N LEU A 49 -1.64 16.80 -14.30
CA LEU A 49 -2.06 18.10 -13.75
C LEU A 49 -1.70 18.25 -12.25
N MET A 50 -1.77 17.15 -11.53
CA MET A 50 -1.38 17.11 -10.11
C MET A 50 0.13 17.04 -9.91
N ASN A 51 0.92 16.73 -10.93
CA ASN A 51 2.37 16.48 -10.86
C ASN A 51 2.72 15.29 -9.95
N ASP A 52 1.96 14.19 -10.03
CA ASP A 52 2.28 12.94 -9.36
C ASP A 52 3.67 12.45 -9.79
N ASP A 53 4.48 11.99 -8.85
CA ASP A 53 5.78 11.41 -9.14
C ASP A 53 5.70 9.91 -9.43
N PHE A 54 4.65 9.24 -8.96
CA PHE A 54 4.38 7.83 -9.26
C PHE A 54 2.89 7.52 -9.35
N ARG A 55 2.58 6.35 -9.90
CA ARG A 55 1.24 5.76 -9.95
C ARG A 55 1.26 4.38 -9.29
N TRP A 56 0.24 4.12 -8.47
CA TRP A 56 -0.02 2.76 -8.00
C TRP A 56 -0.94 2.01 -8.97
N ILE A 57 -0.53 0.80 -9.33
CA ILE A 57 -1.30 -0.12 -10.18
C ILE A 57 -1.27 -1.49 -9.50
N ALA A 58 -2.39 -1.89 -8.90
CA ALA A 58 -2.54 -3.22 -8.30
C ALA A 58 -3.14 -4.21 -9.32
N PRO A 59 -2.38 -5.23 -9.74
CA PRO A 59 -2.86 -6.25 -10.67
C PRO A 59 -4.09 -6.99 -10.15
N ASP A 60 -4.20 -7.15 -8.84
CA ASP A 60 -5.33 -7.76 -8.14
C ASP A 60 -6.68 -7.16 -8.58
N PHE A 61 -6.72 -5.84 -8.75
CA PHE A 61 -7.93 -5.10 -9.09
C PHE A 61 -8.09 -4.81 -10.57
N THR A 62 -6.98 -4.85 -11.32
CA THR A 62 -6.96 -4.37 -12.71
C THR A 62 -6.76 -5.47 -13.75
N CYS A 63 -6.09 -6.56 -13.39
CA CYS A 63 -5.64 -7.62 -14.30
C CYS A 63 -6.16 -9.01 -13.93
N TRP A 64 -6.91 -9.16 -12.83
CA TRP A 64 -7.64 -10.36 -12.49
C TRP A 64 -8.96 -10.43 -13.27
N PRO A 65 -9.49 -11.63 -13.62
CA PRO A 65 -10.74 -11.78 -14.34
C PRO A 65 -11.93 -11.11 -13.64
N GLU A 66 -12.69 -10.31 -14.39
CA GLU A 66 -13.85 -9.59 -13.85
C GLU A 66 -14.94 -10.54 -13.33
N GLY A 67 -15.61 -10.12 -12.25
CA GLY A 67 -16.77 -10.82 -11.70
C GLY A 67 -16.45 -12.08 -10.88
N ARG A 68 -15.17 -12.41 -10.70
CA ARG A 68 -14.72 -13.52 -9.87
C ARG A 68 -13.78 -13.03 -8.76
N PRO A 69 -14.02 -13.35 -7.48
CA PRO A 69 -13.05 -13.07 -6.43
C PRO A 69 -11.76 -13.85 -6.69
N MET A 70 -10.62 -13.26 -6.32
CA MET A 70 -9.33 -13.94 -6.41
C MET A 70 -9.30 -15.15 -5.45
N PHE A 71 -9.75 -14.94 -4.22
CA PHE A 71 -9.96 -16.00 -3.23
C PHE A 71 -11.43 -16.08 -2.88
N ASP A 72 -12.04 -17.25 -3.06
CA ASP A 72 -13.43 -17.48 -2.63
C ASP A 72 -13.50 -17.89 -1.16
N VAL A 73 -13.18 -16.93 -0.30
CA VAL A 73 -13.10 -17.11 1.16
C VAL A 73 -14.45 -17.45 1.82
N LEU A 74 -15.58 -17.28 1.11
CA LEU A 74 -16.93 -17.47 1.62
C LEU A 74 -17.72 -18.56 0.90
N GLY A 75 -17.12 -19.34 -0.02
CA GLY A 75 -17.79 -20.38 -0.76
C GLY A 75 -18.99 -19.87 -1.58
N GLY A 76 -18.80 -18.75 -2.30
CA GLY A 76 -19.84 -18.11 -3.10
C GLY A 76 -20.87 -17.30 -2.31
N GLN A 77 -20.79 -17.22 -0.99
CA GLN A 77 -21.70 -16.43 -0.17
C GLN A 77 -21.38 -14.93 -0.23
N LYS A 78 -22.40 -14.07 -0.07
CA LYS A 78 -22.20 -12.63 0.04
C LYS A 78 -21.72 -12.25 1.44
N ARG A 79 -20.67 -11.42 1.50
CA ARG A 79 -20.19 -10.85 2.77
C ARG A 79 -21.23 -9.94 3.41
N THR A 80 -21.48 -10.14 4.71
CA THR A 80 -22.39 -9.33 5.53
C THR A 80 -21.68 -8.63 6.69
N SER A 81 -20.51 -9.12 7.12
CA SER A 81 -19.68 -8.53 8.18
C SER A 81 -18.22 -8.96 8.03
N LEU A 82 -17.30 -8.26 8.69
CA LEU A 82 -15.87 -8.63 8.74
C LEU A 82 -15.61 -9.90 9.57
N SER A 83 -16.49 -10.21 10.53
CA SER A 83 -16.40 -11.42 11.35
C SER A 83 -17.27 -12.56 10.81
N GLN A 84 -17.82 -12.44 9.59
CA GLN A 84 -18.54 -13.56 8.98
C GLN A 84 -17.61 -14.75 8.85
N PRO A 85 -18.01 -15.94 9.34
CA PRO A 85 -17.20 -17.14 9.20
C PRO A 85 -16.89 -17.45 7.73
N GLY A 86 -15.63 -17.67 7.43
CA GLY A 86 -15.18 -18.15 6.12
C GLY A 86 -15.23 -19.66 6.03
N ILE A 87 -14.79 -20.20 4.89
CA ILE A 87 -14.89 -21.66 4.60
C ILE A 87 -14.06 -22.52 5.55
N PHE A 88 -13.00 -21.96 6.16
CA PHE A 88 -12.15 -22.68 7.13
C PHE A 88 -12.43 -22.28 8.59
N ALA A 89 -13.56 -21.61 8.87
CA ALA A 89 -13.88 -21.16 10.23
C ALA A 89 -13.86 -22.30 11.27
N GLU A 90 -14.40 -23.48 10.90
CA GLU A 90 -14.49 -24.66 11.76
C GLU A 90 -13.37 -25.71 11.49
N CYS A 91 -12.47 -25.41 10.54
CA CYS A 91 -11.40 -26.35 10.16
C CYS A 91 -10.36 -26.46 11.28
N ASP A 92 -10.03 -27.68 11.72
CA ASP A 92 -9.03 -28.02 12.74
C ASP A 92 -7.99 -29.03 12.25
N ASP A 93 -8.06 -29.44 10.97
CA ASP A 93 -7.13 -30.34 10.33
C ASP A 93 -6.44 -29.71 9.11
N VAL A 94 -5.12 -29.79 9.08
CA VAL A 94 -4.29 -29.30 7.97
C VAL A 94 -4.59 -30.07 6.66
N ASP A 95 -4.95 -31.35 6.74
CA ASP A 95 -5.24 -32.14 5.56
C ASP A 95 -6.50 -31.64 4.84
N ASP A 96 -7.49 -31.10 5.56
CA ASP A 96 -8.67 -30.47 4.95
C ASP A 96 -8.31 -29.19 4.17
N VAL A 97 -7.37 -28.39 4.69
CA VAL A 97 -6.85 -27.20 3.97
C VAL A 97 -6.11 -27.61 2.70
N ASN A 98 -5.26 -28.64 2.79
CA ASN A 98 -4.48 -29.13 1.65
C ASN A 98 -5.34 -29.85 0.60
N ALA A 99 -6.49 -30.39 0.99
CA ALA A 99 -7.45 -31.02 0.09
C ALA A 99 -8.36 -30.00 -0.65
N TYR A 100 -8.35 -28.73 -0.26
CA TYR A 100 -9.14 -27.69 -0.93
C TYR A 100 -8.60 -27.45 -2.34
N GLU A 101 -9.46 -27.53 -3.35
CA GLU A 101 -9.07 -27.48 -4.77
C GLU A 101 -9.25 -26.11 -5.42
N ASP A 102 -10.04 -25.20 -4.82
CA ASP A 102 -10.40 -23.92 -5.45
C ASP A 102 -9.42 -22.77 -5.12
N TRP A 103 -8.13 -23.11 -4.91
CA TRP A 103 -7.09 -22.09 -4.84
C TRP A 103 -6.92 -21.37 -6.19
N PRO A 104 -6.69 -20.05 -6.21
CA PRO A 104 -6.57 -19.31 -7.47
C PRO A 104 -5.33 -19.72 -8.28
N ASP A 105 -5.45 -19.71 -9.61
CA ASP A 105 -4.31 -19.95 -10.51
C ASP A 105 -3.66 -18.61 -10.90
N PRO A 106 -2.37 -18.39 -10.57
CA PRO A 106 -1.68 -17.17 -10.96
C PRO A 106 -1.57 -16.98 -12.48
N GLN A 107 -1.80 -18.03 -13.30
CA GLN A 107 -1.82 -17.93 -14.76
C GLN A 107 -2.98 -17.07 -15.28
N GLU A 108 -4.00 -16.84 -14.49
CA GLU A 108 -5.17 -16.04 -14.88
C GLU A 108 -4.89 -14.53 -14.94
N LEU A 109 -3.79 -14.05 -14.39
CA LEU A 109 -3.40 -12.64 -14.49
C LEU A 109 -3.08 -12.24 -15.93
N ASP A 110 -3.72 -11.18 -16.39
CA ASP A 110 -3.47 -10.55 -17.69
C ASP A 110 -2.22 -9.65 -17.64
N LEU A 111 -1.05 -10.25 -17.93
CA LEU A 111 0.22 -9.54 -17.94
C LEU A 111 0.38 -8.59 -19.12
N ASP A 112 -0.32 -8.79 -20.24
CA ASP A 112 -0.26 -7.88 -21.40
C ASP A 112 -0.95 -6.56 -21.04
N LYS A 113 -2.09 -6.65 -20.38
CA LYS A 113 -2.80 -5.48 -19.83
C LYS A 113 -1.94 -4.74 -18.81
N LEU A 114 -1.31 -5.47 -17.88
CA LEU A 114 -0.45 -4.89 -16.86
C LEU A 114 0.73 -4.13 -17.46
N GLU A 115 1.43 -4.74 -18.42
CA GLU A 115 2.56 -4.12 -19.10
C GLU A 115 2.15 -2.85 -19.84
N SER A 116 1.02 -2.87 -20.53
CA SER A 116 0.48 -1.70 -21.22
C SER A 116 0.14 -0.54 -20.27
N LEU A 117 -0.38 -0.85 -19.08
CA LEU A 117 -0.65 0.15 -18.04
C LEU A 117 0.65 0.78 -17.53
N TRP A 118 1.70 -0.03 -17.26
CA TRP A 118 2.99 0.48 -16.80
C TRP A 118 3.67 1.34 -17.86
N ASP A 119 3.68 0.90 -19.12
CA ASP A 119 4.25 1.67 -20.23
C ASP A 119 3.56 3.04 -20.38
N SER A 120 2.24 3.10 -20.19
CA SER A 120 1.50 4.36 -20.20
C SER A 120 1.93 5.32 -19.07
N VAL A 121 2.25 4.81 -17.89
CA VAL A 121 2.73 5.62 -16.75
C VAL A 121 4.14 6.15 -17.01
N HIS A 122 5.05 5.28 -17.44
CA HIS A 122 6.43 5.67 -17.77
C HIS A 122 6.52 6.70 -18.89
N GLN A 123 5.66 6.59 -19.92
CA GLN A 123 5.58 7.59 -21.00
C GLN A 123 5.22 8.98 -20.49
N GLN A 124 4.59 9.09 -19.33
CA GLN A 124 4.27 10.34 -18.66
C GLN A 124 5.37 10.82 -17.70
N GLY A 125 6.48 10.07 -17.59
CA GLY A 125 7.62 10.39 -16.72
C GLY A 125 7.37 10.11 -15.24
N MET A 126 6.36 9.31 -14.91
CA MET A 126 6.06 8.88 -13.54
C MET A 126 6.62 7.48 -13.27
N ALA A 127 6.92 7.18 -12.00
CA ALA A 127 7.28 5.85 -11.55
C ALA A 127 6.06 4.92 -11.45
N VAL A 128 6.31 3.61 -11.49
CA VAL A 128 5.31 2.56 -11.29
C VAL A 128 5.53 1.91 -9.92
N ALA A 129 4.57 2.09 -9.02
CA ALA A 129 4.42 1.29 -7.82
C ALA A 129 3.39 0.18 -8.11
N SER A 130 3.78 -1.09 -8.03
CA SER A 130 2.93 -2.20 -8.43
C SER A 130 3.42 -3.54 -7.85
N GLY A 131 3.14 -4.65 -8.52
CA GLY A 131 3.19 -6.00 -7.99
C GLY A 131 1.83 -6.34 -7.36
N MET A 132 1.61 -7.60 -7.02
CA MET A 132 0.37 -8.00 -6.33
C MET A 132 0.26 -7.24 -5.01
N TRP A 133 -0.94 -6.74 -4.68
CA TRP A 133 -1.17 -6.02 -3.42
C TRP A 133 -0.82 -6.86 -2.19
N SER A 134 -0.95 -8.19 -2.32
CA SER A 134 -0.46 -9.19 -1.37
C SER A 134 -0.97 -8.98 0.07
N CYS A 135 -2.23 -8.61 0.23
CA CYS A 135 -2.86 -8.40 1.54
C CYS A 135 -3.21 -9.72 2.25
N PHE A 136 -2.24 -10.63 2.32
CA PHE A 136 -2.45 -12.01 2.79
C PHE A 136 -3.01 -12.10 4.21
N PHE A 137 -2.62 -11.20 5.13
CA PHE A 137 -3.15 -11.18 6.50
C PHE A 137 -4.68 -11.07 6.52
N HIS A 138 -5.23 -10.17 5.70
CA HIS A 138 -6.69 -10.00 5.60
C HIS A 138 -7.35 -11.14 4.85
N VAL A 139 -6.74 -11.64 3.78
CA VAL A 139 -7.26 -12.80 3.03
C VAL A 139 -7.34 -14.03 3.92
N VAL A 140 -6.30 -14.31 4.71
CA VAL A 140 -6.30 -15.42 5.67
C VAL A 140 -7.35 -15.20 6.77
N ALA A 141 -7.43 -13.99 7.31
CA ALA A 141 -8.47 -13.63 8.28
C ALA A 141 -9.88 -13.84 7.70
N ASP A 142 -10.07 -13.59 6.41
CA ASP A 142 -11.36 -13.78 5.74
C ASP A 142 -11.73 -15.26 5.55
N PHE A 143 -10.75 -16.15 5.35
CA PHE A 143 -10.97 -17.59 5.29
C PHE A 143 -11.52 -18.19 6.59
N PHE A 144 -11.21 -17.56 7.72
CA PHE A 144 -11.70 -17.98 9.05
C PHE A 144 -12.87 -17.11 9.57
N GLY A 145 -12.94 -15.86 9.14
CA GLY A 145 -13.62 -14.77 9.84
C GLY A 145 -12.67 -14.18 10.91
N MET A 146 -12.58 -12.87 10.99
CA MET A 146 -11.53 -12.17 11.76
C MET A 146 -11.44 -12.61 13.23
N GLU A 147 -12.58 -12.82 13.91
CA GLU A 147 -12.59 -13.26 15.31
C GLU A 147 -12.02 -14.68 15.44
N ASN A 148 -12.48 -15.63 14.60
CA ASN A 148 -11.98 -17.00 14.59
C ASN A 148 -10.49 -17.05 14.22
N TYR A 149 -10.03 -16.21 13.28
CA TYR A 149 -8.62 -16.12 12.91
C TYR A 149 -7.73 -15.82 14.11
N PHE A 150 -8.10 -14.81 14.91
CA PHE A 150 -7.32 -14.46 16.10
C PHE A 150 -7.35 -15.55 17.17
N ILE A 151 -8.45 -16.29 17.32
CA ILE A 151 -8.55 -17.44 18.22
C ILE A 151 -7.67 -18.58 17.71
N LYS A 152 -7.78 -18.92 16.41
CA LYS A 152 -7.06 -20.04 15.78
C LYS A 152 -5.55 -19.87 15.72
N MET A 153 -5.04 -18.64 15.75
CA MET A 153 -3.60 -18.40 15.97
C MET A 153 -3.06 -19.08 17.26
N TYR A 154 -3.93 -19.31 18.25
CA TYR A 154 -3.54 -19.92 19.53
C TYR A 154 -4.07 -21.34 19.71
N THR A 155 -5.21 -21.69 19.12
CA THR A 155 -5.82 -23.02 19.27
C THR A 155 -5.39 -23.99 18.19
N ASP A 156 -5.26 -23.51 16.93
CA ASP A 156 -5.00 -24.32 15.73
C ASP A 156 -3.93 -23.63 14.84
N PRO A 157 -2.74 -23.31 15.36
CA PRO A 157 -1.74 -22.52 14.63
C PRO A 157 -1.26 -23.18 13.35
N ASP A 158 -1.21 -24.52 13.29
CA ASP A 158 -0.77 -25.25 12.11
C ASP A 158 -1.78 -25.11 10.94
N VAL A 159 -3.08 -25.02 11.25
CA VAL A 159 -4.14 -24.74 10.25
C VAL A 159 -4.03 -23.31 9.72
N VAL A 160 -3.76 -22.34 10.61
CA VAL A 160 -3.50 -20.96 10.22
C VAL A 160 -2.27 -20.84 9.33
N ASP A 161 -1.20 -21.56 9.67
CA ASP A 161 0.03 -21.59 8.86
C ASP A 161 -0.26 -22.20 7.47
N ALA A 162 -1.00 -23.31 7.40
CA ALA A 162 -1.33 -23.96 6.12
C ALA A 162 -2.12 -23.03 5.18
N VAL A 163 -3.18 -22.38 5.68
CA VAL A 163 -3.94 -21.39 4.88
C VAL A 163 -3.06 -20.22 4.46
N THR A 164 -2.20 -19.74 5.37
CA THR A 164 -1.26 -18.65 5.08
C THR A 164 -0.28 -19.04 3.98
N GLU A 165 0.25 -20.26 4.00
CA GLU A 165 1.18 -20.76 2.98
C GLU A 165 0.52 -20.79 1.61
N HIS A 166 -0.67 -21.35 1.46
CA HIS A 166 -1.39 -21.38 0.18
C HIS A 166 -1.63 -19.97 -0.38
N VAL A 167 -2.08 -19.04 0.47
CA VAL A 167 -2.33 -17.65 0.06
C VAL A 167 -1.03 -16.95 -0.37
N VAL A 168 0.03 -17.11 0.41
CA VAL A 168 1.32 -16.46 0.14
C VAL A 168 2.00 -17.10 -1.08
N ASP A 169 1.92 -18.41 -1.25
CA ASP A 169 2.48 -19.10 -2.41
C ASP A 169 1.82 -18.66 -3.71
N PHE A 170 0.50 -18.42 -3.70
CA PHE A 170 -0.16 -17.77 -4.84
C PHE A 170 0.44 -16.40 -5.16
N TYR A 171 0.60 -15.52 -4.15
CA TYR A 171 1.19 -14.19 -4.37
C TYR A 171 2.64 -14.27 -4.85
N ILE A 172 3.43 -15.18 -4.29
CA ILE A 172 4.82 -15.44 -4.73
C ILE A 172 4.82 -15.88 -6.21
N ALA A 173 3.96 -16.85 -6.58
CA ALA A 173 3.89 -17.34 -7.95
C ALA A 173 3.39 -16.26 -8.94
N ALA A 174 2.43 -15.45 -8.54
CA ALA A 174 1.92 -14.34 -9.34
C ALA A 174 2.99 -13.26 -9.55
N ASN A 175 3.66 -12.84 -8.47
CA ASN A 175 4.77 -11.87 -8.54
C ASN A 175 5.96 -12.41 -9.32
N GLU A 176 6.27 -13.71 -9.23
CA GLU A 176 7.32 -14.36 -10.04
C GLU A 176 7.06 -14.18 -11.53
N ARG A 177 5.81 -14.37 -11.99
CA ARG A 177 5.44 -14.14 -13.39
C ARG A 177 5.62 -12.68 -13.79
N ILE A 178 5.22 -11.74 -12.91
CA ILE A 178 5.37 -10.30 -13.13
C ILE A 178 6.86 -9.94 -13.22
N TYR A 179 7.67 -10.36 -12.24
CA TYR A 179 9.08 -9.99 -12.19
C TYR A 179 9.90 -10.59 -13.32
N ARG A 180 9.70 -11.87 -13.67
CA ARG A 180 10.38 -12.49 -14.81
C ARG A 180 10.14 -11.77 -16.12
N ARG A 181 8.95 -11.22 -16.30
CA ARG A 181 8.59 -10.50 -17.51
C ARG A 181 9.00 -9.03 -17.47
N MET A 182 8.84 -8.35 -16.32
CA MET A 182 8.80 -6.89 -16.28
C MET A 182 9.55 -6.25 -15.11
N ALA A 183 10.44 -6.97 -14.37
CA ALA A 183 11.09 -6.38 -13.18
C ALA A 183 11.81 -5.06 -13.50
N GLY A 184 12.46 -4.95 -14.67
CA GLY A 184 13.14 -3.72 -15.10
C GLY A 184 12.22 -2.51 -15.36
N LYS A 185 10.90 -2.73 -15.44
CA LYS A 185 9.87 -1.70 -15.57
C LYS A 185 9.17 -1.36 -14.26
N LEU A 186 9.40 -2.12 -13.19
CA LEU A 186 8.81 -1.90 -11.87
C LEU A 186 9.74 -1.03 -11.03
N ASP A 187 9.28 0.13 -10.59
CA ASP A 187 10.07 1.03 -9.76
C ASP A 187 10.02 0.64 -8.29
N THR A 188 8.88 0.13 -7.81
CA THR A 188 8.76 -0.43 -6.46
C THR A 188 7.66 -1.48 -6.36
N PHE A 189 7.93 -2.56 -5.65
CA PHE A 189 6.89 -3.47 -5.17
C PHE A 189 6.14 -2.78 -4.03
N PHE A 190 4.85 -2.56 -4.21
CA PHE A 190 4.00 -1.90 -3.24
C PHE A 190 2.95 -2.88 -2.73
N MET A 191 3.18 -3.42 -1.55
CA MET A 191 2.31 -4.40 -0.88
C MET A 191 1.66 -3.82 0.38
N GLY A 192 0.52 -4.36 0.79
CA GLY A 192 -0.21 -3.86 1.94
C GLY A 192 -0.87 -4.92 2.81
N ASN A 193 -0.71 -4.72 4.13
CA ASN A 193 -1.46 -5.43 5.17
C ASN A 193 -1.76 -4.45 6.30
N ASP A 194 -3.03 -4.15 6.55
CA ASP A 194 -3.40 -3.27 7.66
C ASP A 194 -3.29 -4.03 8.99
N LEU A 195 -2.29 -3.68 9.77
CA LEU A 195 -1.95 -4.36 11.03
C LEU A 195 -2.30 -3.53 12.26
N GLY A 196 -2.72 -2.28 12.07
CA GLY A 196 -3.02 -1.35 13.13
C GLY A 196 -4.48 -0.86 13.14
N THR A 197 -4.98 -0.62 14.35
CA THR A 197 -6.15 0.21 14.62
C THR A 197 -5.71 1.66 14.87
N GLN A 198 -6.62 2.57 15.17
CA GLN A 198 -6.26 3.94 15.60
C GLN A 198 -5.41 3.98 16.89
N LYS A 199 -5.47 2.95 17.73
CA LYS A 199 -4.90 2.95 19.07
C LYS A 199 -3.77 1.97 19.30
N SER A 200 -3.74 0.86 18.56
CA SER A 200 -2.81 -0.24 18.78
C SER A 200 -2.71 -1.13 17.55
N LEU A 201 -1.76 -2.04 17.55
CA LEU A 201 -1.78 -3.20 16.65
C LEU A 201 -3.05 -4.04 16.84
N MET A 202 -3.49 -4.72 15.79
CA MET A 202 -4.61 -5.68 15.83
C MET A 202 -4.22 -6.97 16.53
N ILE A 203 -2.96 -7.36 16.45
CA ILE A 203 -2.35 -8.52 17.12
C ILE A 203 -1.10 -8.06 17.90
N SER A 204 -0.62 -8.87 18.85
CA SER A 204 0.60 -8.52 19.58
C SER A 204 1.83 -8.49 18.65
N PRO A 205 2.91 -7.75 18.98
CA PRO A 205 4.15 -7.82 18.22
C PRO A 205 4.72 -9.25 18.09
N ASP A 206 4.55 -10.09 19.11
CA ASP A 206 5.01 -11.49 19.07
C ASP A 206 4.14 -12.32 18.11
N ALA A 207 2.84 -12.13 18.08
CA ALA A 207 1.95 -12.77 17.10
C ALA A 207 2.28 -12.28 15.66
N TYR A 208 2.57 -11.00 15.47
CA TYR A 208 3.05 -10.48 14.19
C TYR A 208 4.33 -11.19 13.73
N ARG A 209 5.34 -11.28 14.62
CA ARG A 209 6.61 -11.95 14.32
C ARG A 209 6.45 -13.44 14.04
N ARG A 210 5.46 -14.09 14.66
CA ARG A 210 5.19 -15.51 14.44
C ARG A 210 4.39 -15.79 13.18
N PHE A 211 3.30 -15.06 12.92
CA PHE A 211 2.32 -15.42 11.90
C PHE A 211 2.36 -14.56 10.64
N VAL A 212 2.92 -13.35 10.70
CA VAL A 212 2.87 -12.40 9.59
C VAL A 212 4.24 -12.11 8.99
N LEU A 213 5.20 -11.74 9.83
CA LEU A 213 6.53 -11.29 9.41
C LEU A 213 7.26 -12.32 8.49
N PRO A 214 7.24 -13.65 8.76
CA PRO A 214 7.94 -14.61 7.91
C PRO A 214 7.43 -14.60 6.45
N SER A 215 6.11 -14.57 6.26
CA SER A 215 5.48 -14.51 4.95
C SER A 215 5.70 -13.16 4.26
N GLN A 216 5.63 -12.07 5.01
CA GLN A 216 5.92 -10.73 4.51
C GLN A 216 7.38 -10.64 4.04
N LYS A 217 8.32 -11.22 4.81
CA LYS A 217 9.73 -11.27 4.43
C LYS A 217 9.97 -12.08 3.15
N ARG A 218 9.27 -13.21 2.94
CA ARG A 218 9.36 -13.98 1.69
C ARG A 218 9.01 -13.14 0.47
N LEU A 219 7.96 -12.34 0.55
CA LEU A 219 7.54 -11.42 -0.53
C LEU A 219 8.56 -10.30 -0.76
N ILE A 220 9.10 -9.72 0.32
CA ILE A 220 10.15 -8.70 0.27
C ILE A 220 11.42 -9.26 -0.37
N ASP A 221 11.91 -10.40 0.11
CA ASP A 221 13.13 -11.05 -0.39
C ASP A 221 12.98 -11.41 -1.88
N GLN A 222 11.80 -11.87 -2.31
CA GLN A 222 11.52 -12.14 -3.71
C GLN A 222 11.68 -10.87 -4.56
N ALA A 223 11.02 -9.76 -4.20
CA ALA A 223 11.12 -8.50 -4.95
C ALA A 223 12.58 -8.02 -5.03
N LYS A 224 13.29 -8.05 -3.92
CA LYS A 224 14.72 -7.66 -3.85
C LYS A 224 15.63 -8.56 -4.67
N SER A 225 15.33 -9.85 -4.80
CA SER A 225 16.09 -10.78 -5.66
C SER A 225 16.04 -10.40 -7.15
N TYR A 226 15.01 -9.64 -7.55
CA TYR A 226 14.86 -9.07 -8.91
C TYR A 226 15.35 -7.61 -9.01
N GLY A 227 15.96 -7.06 -7.96
CA GLY A 227 16.41 -5.67 -7.91
C GLY A 227 15.28 -4.64 -7.83
N VAL A 228 14.11 -5.04 -7.34
CA VAL A 228 12.94 -4.19 -7.19
C VAL A 228 12.92 -3.61 -5.78
N HIS A 229 12.76 -2.29 -5.64
CA HIS A 229 12.53 -1.62 -4.35
C HIS A 229 11.24 -2.08 -3.69
N VAL A 230 11.15 -1.93 -2.37
CA VAL A 230 9.98 -2.39 -1.60
C VAL A 230 9.39 -1.27 -0.76
N MET A 231 8.12 -0.96 -1.01
CA MET A 231 7.29 -0.07 -0.21
C MET A 231 6.17 -0.88 0.46
N VAL A 232 6.00 -0.70 1.77
CA VAL A 232 4.96 -1.40 2.52
C VAL A 232 3.89 -0.41 2.99
N HIS A 233 2.64 -0.80 2.76
CA HIS A 233 1.47 -0.14 3.33
C HIS A 233 1.01 -0.89 4.59
N SER A 234 0.75 -0.12 5.63
CA SER A 234 -0.04 -0.58 6.77
C SER A 234 -0.70 0.60 7.47
N CYS A 235 -2.01 0.61 7.51
CA CYS A 235 -2.78 1.59 8.27
C CYS A 235 -2.65 1.37 9.78
N GLY A 236 -2.94 2.44 10.54
CA GLY A 236 -3.08 2.39 11.99
C GLY A 236 -1.80 2.57 12.78
N ALA A 237 -1.90 2.28 14.06
CA ALA A 237 -0.82 2.44 15.06
C ALA A 237 0.18 1.28 14.98
N ILE A 238 1.06 1.31 13.98
CA ILE A 238 2.04 0.25 13.69
C ILE A 238 3.46 0.55 14.17
N SER A 239 3.68 1.66 14.86
CA SER A 239 5.01 2.06 15.34
C SER A 239 5.80 0.94 16.06
N PRO A 240 5.17 0.02 16.84
CA PRO A 240 5.91 -1.05 17.51
C PRO A 240 6.58 -2.07 16.59
N ILE A 241 6.13 -2.19 15.32
CA ILE A 241 6.66 -3.17 14.35
C ILE A 241 7.47 -2.53 13.22
N ILE A 242 7.63 -1.20 13.20
CA ILE A 242 8.47 -0.53 12.19
C ILE A 242 9.91 -1.05 12.21
N PRO A 243 10.58 -1.27 13.36
CA PRO A 243 11.91 -1.89 13.36
C PRO A 243 11.96 -3.27 12.70
N ASP A 244 10.95 -4.11 12.93
CA ASP A 244 10.86 -5.43 12.29
C ASP A 244 10.70 -5.32 10.76
N LEU A 245 9.96 -4.31 10.29
CA LEU A 245 9.78 -4.03 8.86
C LEU A 245 11.09 -3.55 8.22
N ILE A 246 11.84 -2.68 8.90
CA ILE A 246 13.16 -2.22 8.45
C ILE A 246 14.12 -3.41 8.36
N ASP A 247 14.19 -4.26 9.39
CA ASP A 247 15.01 -5.45 9.41
C ASP A 247 14.60 -6.47 8.34
N ALA A 248 13.32 -6.50 7.97
CA ALA A 248 12.84 -7.31 6.85
C ALA A 248 13.29 -6.76 5.49
N GLY A 249 13.71 -5.49 5.42
CA GLY A 249 14.34 -4.89 4.24
C GLY A 249 13.43 -4.01 3.41
N ILE A 250 12.39 -3.41 3.98
CA ILE A 250 11.61 -2.37 3.28
C ILE A 250 12.43 -1.09 3.12
N GLU A 251 12.12 -0.33 2.08
CA GLU A 251 12.80 0.94 1.78
C GLU A 251 11.86 2.15 1.90
N ALA A 252 10.55 1.90 1.87
CA ALA A 252 9.56 2.96 2.10
C ALA A 252 8.37 2.47 2.92
N LEU A 253 7.80 3.37 3.73
CA LEU A 253 6.62 3.14 4.54
C LEU A 253 5.48 4.09 4.14
N HIS A 254 4.28 3.54 3.96
CA HIS A 254 3.03 4.22 3.63
C HIS A 254 1.90 3.72 4.55
N PRO A 255 0.84 4.46 4.88
CA PRO A 255 0.53 5.84 4.51
C PRO A 255 0.88 6.87 5.61
N LEU A 256 1.51 6.47 6.72
CA LEU A 256 1.81 7.31 7.88
C LEU A 256 0.53 7.92 8.46
N GLN A 257 -0.38 7.05 8.93
CA GLN A 257 -1.70 7.51 9.37
C GLN A 257 -1.61 8.50 10.53
N ALA A 258 -1.74 9.79 10.23
CA ALA A 258 -1.29 10.91 11.05
C ALA A 258 -1.90 10.98 12.47
N LEU A 259 -3.14 10.47 12.65
CA LEU A 259 -3.85 10.52 13.93
C LEU A 259 -3.84 9.19 14.68
N ALA A 260 -3.16 8.16 14.18
CA ALA A 260 -2.96 6.90 14.89
C ALA A 260 -1.87 7.04 15.95
N VAL A 261 -2.07 6.38 17.09
CA VAL A 261 -1.17 6.47 18.25
C VAL A 261 0.25 6.01 17.86
N GLY A 262 1.24 6.85 18.17
CA GLY A 262 2.66 6.58 17.89
C GLY A 262 3.09 6.79 16.42
N MET A 263 2.16 7.26 15.56
CA MET A 263 2.43 7.55 14.15
C MET A 263 2.63 9.05 13.87
N GLU A 264 2.76 9.85 14.93
CA GLU A 264 3.09 11.27 14.81
C GLU A 264 4.44 11.45 14.10
N ALA A 265 4.54 12.44 13.22
CA ALA A 265 5.74 12.65 12.40
C ALA A 265 7.04 12.78 13.23
N GLU A 266 6.94 13.39 14.40
CA GLU A 266 8.06 13.55 15.33
C GLU A 266 8.56 12.18 15.85
N ASN A 267 7.65 11.23 16.12
CA ASN A 267 8.01 9.86 16.51
C ASN A 267 8.60 9.08 15.35
N LEU A 268 8.00 9.21 14.15
CA LEU A 268 8.48 8.51 12.95
C LEU A 268 9.83 9.04 12.46
N SER A 269 10.16 10.30 12.73
CA SER A 269 11.40 10.94 12.28
C SER A 269 12.68 10.24 12.74
N GLN A 270 12.61 9.41 13.79
CA GLN A 270 13.74 8.59 14.23
C GLN A 270 14.20 7.58 13.15
N PHE A 271 13.31 7.18 12.24
CA PHE A 271 13.58 6.21 11.17
C PHE A 271 13.93 6.86 9.82
N LYS A 272 14.09 8.19 9.76
CA LYS A 272 14.27 8.94 8.50
C LYS A 272 15.56 8.63 7.73
N ASN A 273 16.52 7.97 8.38
CA ASN A 273 17.76 7.53 7.75
C ASN A 273 17.67 6.08 7.24
N ASP A 274 16.63 5.36 7.65
CA ASP A 274 16.40 3.95 7.32
C ASP A 274 15.27 3.77 6.31
N LEU A 275 14.33 4.72 6.26
CA LEU A 275 13.12 4.65 5.43
C LEU A 275 12.85 5.96 4.69
N ALA A 276 12.41 5.83 3.45
CA ALA A 276 11.61 6.86 2.80
C ALA A 276 10.18 6.83 3.36
N PHE A 277 9.57 8.01 3.48
CA PHE A 277 8.21 8.15 4.00
C PHE A 277 7.25 8.57 2.89
N VAL A 278 6.07 7.94 2.81
CA VAL A 278 5.03 8.25 1.83
C VAL A 278 3.72 8.47 2.54
N GLY A 279 3.12 9.66 2.43
CA GLY A 279 1.86 9.96 3.12
C GLY A 279 1.98 11.08 4.16
N GLY A 280 1.23 10.96 5.23
CA GLY A 280 1.33 11.78 6.46
C GLY A 280 0.40 13.00 6.51
N VAL A 281 -0.16 13.49 5.40
CA VAL A 281 -1.10 14.64 5.45
C VAL A 281 -2.50 14.16 5.82
N ASP A 282 -2.97 14.58 6.99
CA ASP A 282 -4.17 14.04 7.63
C ASP A 282 -5.44 14.12 6.78
N THR A 283 -6.02 12.94 6.49
CA THR A 283 -7.26 12.74 5.73
C THR A 283 -8.52 12.77 6.59
N GLN A 284 -8.41 12.75 7.90
CA GLN A 284 -9.56 12.63 8.81
C GLN A 284 -10.09 14.00 9.26
N GLN A 285 -9.21 14.95 9.48
CA GLN A 285 -9.57 16.28 10.01
C GLN A 285 -9.08 17.41 9.12
N LEU A 286 -7.78 17.42 8.79
CA LEU A 286 -7.16 18.55 8.08
C LEU A 286 -7.66 18.67 6.65
N LEU A 287 -7.52 17.62 5.84
CA LEU A 287 -7.89 17.69 4.43
C LEU A 287 -9.40 17.92 4.20
N PRO A 288 -10.33 17.33 5.01
CA PRO A 288 -11.75 17.64 4.86
C PRO A 288 -12.14 19.04 5.33
N ASN A 289 -11.56 19.55 6.42
CA ASN A 289 -12.08 20.70 7.16
C ASN A 289 -11.17 21.93 7.13
N GLY A 290 -9.88 21.77 6.81
CA GLY A 290 -8.90 22.85 6.79
C GLY A 290 -8.98 23.72 5.56
N ALA A 291 -8.39 24.92 5.64
CA ALA A 291 -8.14 25.77 4.49
C ALA A 291 -6.84 25.34 3.76
N PRO A 292 -6.65 25.69 2.46
CA PRO A 292 -5.41 25.39 1.74
C PRO A 292 -4.14 25.87 2.45
N ASP A 293 -4.18 27.03 3.11
CA ASP A 293 -3.03 27.54 3.86
C ASP A 293 -2.71 26.72 5.13
N ASP A 294 -3.72 26.09 5.75
CA ASP A 294 -3.51 25.16 6.87
C ASP A 294 -2.78 23.91 6.37
N VAL A 295 -3.19 23.39 5.20
CA VAL A 295 -2.54 22.25 4.55
C VAL A 295 -1.09 22.57 4.19
N LYS A 296 -0.81 23.75 3.61
CA LYS A 296 0.57 24.17 3.29
C LYS A 296 1.44 24.26 4.55
N ARG A 297 0.92 24.77 5.66
CA ARG A 297 1.64 24.81 6.95
C ARG A 297 1.94 23.41 7.48
N GLU A 298 1.01 22.48 7.32
CA GLU A 298 1.22 21.10 7.72
C GLU A 298 2.28 20.41 6.85
N VAL A 299 2.27 20.61 5.54
CA VAL A 299 3.35 20.11 4.65
C VAL A 299 4.71 20.61 5.10
N GLU A 300 4.84 21.88 5.48
CA GLU A 300 6.09 22.43 5.99
C GLU A 300 6.49 21.82 7.35
N ARG A 301 5.54 21.52 8.24
CA ARG A 301 5.79 20.85 9.52
C ARG A 301 6.29 19.44 9.30
N LEU A 302 5.62 18.67 8.42
CA LEU A 302 5.98 17.29 8.08
C LEU A 302 7.36 17.22 7.41
N TYR A 303 7.66 18.16 6.52
CA TYR A 303 8.99 18.23 5.92
C TYR A 303 10.11 18.42 6.96
N ARG A 304 9.89 19.27 7.98
CA ARG A 304 10.88 19.44 9.07
C ARG A 304 11.14 18.14 9.83
N ALA A 305 10.14 17.28 9.95
CA ALA A 305 10.28 15.98 10.61
C ALA A 305 10.95 14.95 9.71
N PHE A 306 10.48 14.79 8.47
CA PHE A 306 10.90 13.71 7.57
C PHE A 306 12.10 14.04 6.68
N GLY A 307 12.29 15.33 6.34
CA GLY A 307 13.37 15.77 5.44
C GLY A 307 13.12 15.39 3.98
N ASP A 308 14.21 15.26 3.21
CA ASP A 308 14.20 15.07 1.75
C ASP A 308 13.75 13.66 1.33
N GLY A 309 13.83 12.66 2.23
CA GLY A 309 13.35 11.30 2.02
C GLY A 309 11.82 11.14 2.09
N TRP A 310 11.07 12.23 1.91
CA TRP A 310 9.62 12.23 2.03
C TRP A 310 8.91 12.45 0.70
N ILE A 311 7.85 11.68 0.48
CA ILE A 311 6.87 11.86 -0.59
C ILE A 311 5.58 12.33 0.06
N ALA A 312 5.27 13.62 -0.10
CA ALA A 312 4.06 14.22 0.46
C ALA A 312 2.82 13.63 -0.21
N SER A 313 1.94 13.07 0.59
CA SER A 313 0.69 12.44 0.14
C SER A 313 -0.34 12.50 1.27
N PRO A 314 -1.64 12.38 0.97
CA PRO A 314 -2.65 12.12 2.00
C PRO A 314 -2.29 10.89 2.86
N SER A 315 -2.66 10.92 4.14
CA SER A 315 -2.36 9.85 5.11
C SER A 315 -3.23 8.59 4.92
N HIS A 316 -3.81 8.44 3.76
CA HIS A 316 -4.45 7.24 3.20
C HIS A 316 -4.61 7.45 1.68
N GLU A 317 -4.36 6.42 0.86
CA GLU A 317 -4.48 6.53 -0.60
C GLU A 317 -5.94 6.65 -1.04
N GLY A 318 -6.83 5.81 -0.47
CA GLY A 318 -8.25 5.81 -0.77
C GLY A 318 -9.02 6.73 0.18
N TYR A 319 -9.49 7.86 -0.31
CA TYR A 319 -10.24 8.81 0.50
C TYR A 319 -11.57 9.24 -0.15
N LEU A 320 -12.47 9.77 0.70
CA LEU A 320 -13.87 10.04 0.40
C LEU A 320 -14.09 11.42 -0.26
N PRO A 321 -15.26 11.67 -0.89
CA PRO A 321 -15.58 12.94 -1.55
C PRO A 321 -15.68 14.16 -0.64
N ASN A 322 -15.59 14.00 0.67
CA ASN A 322 -15.55 15.10 1.62
C ASN A 322 -14.22 15.85 1.65
N ILE A 323 -13.18 15.33 0.96
CA ILE A 323 -11.90 16.04 0.79
C ILE A 323 -11.98 16.85 -0.50
N PRO A 324 -11.94 18.20 -0.44
CA PRO A 324 -11.99 19.03 -1.63
C PRO A 324 -10.66 18.98 -2.40
N LEU A 325 -10.72 18.94 -3.74
CA LEU A 325 -9.54 18.91 -4.61
C LEU A 325 -8.54 20.03 -4.29
N LYS A 326 -9.02 21.24 -3.97
CA LYS A 326 -8.16 22.39 -3.61
C LYS A 326 -7.21 22.11 -2.43
N ASN A 327 -7.59 21.24 -1.50
CA ASN A 327 -6.75 20.89 -0.36
C ASN A 327 -5.66 19.89 -0.76
N VAL A 328 -5.95 18.95 -1.65
CA VAL A 328 -4.93 18.06 -2.24
C VAL A 328 -3.99 18.86 -3.16
N GLN A 329 -4.53 19.83 -3.92
CA GLN A 329 -3.71 20.79 -4.69
C GLN A 329 -2.80 21.63 -3.79
N ALA A 330 -3.24 21.98 -2.58
CA ALA A 330 -2.40 22.73 -1.63
C ALA A 330 -1.18 21.93 -1.15
N ILE A 331 -1.30 20.58 -1.03
CA ILE A 331 -0.12 19.73 -0.79
C ILE A 331 0.85 19.86 -1.96
N ARG A 332 0.38 19.62 -3.19
CA ARG A 332 1.17 19.77 -4.42
C ARG A 332 1.86 21.14 -4.48
N ASP A 333 1.10 22.19 -4.27
CA ASP A 333 1.60 23.56 -4.41
C ASP A 333 2.71 23.86 -3.39
N ALA A 334 2.55 23.41 -2.14
CA ALA A 334 3.60 23.54 -1.12
C ALA A 334 4.90 22.81 -1.53
N VAL A 335 4.77 21.57 -2.05
CA VAL A 335 5.91 20.80 -2.57
C VAL A 335 6.61 21.53 -3.72
N MET A 336 5.85 22.08 -4.67
CA MET A 336 6.39 22.78 -5.83
C MET A 336 7.01 24.14 -5.47
N GLU A 337 6.41 24.89 -4.55
CA GLU A 337 6.95 26.17 -4.03
C GLU A 337 8.30 25.94 -3.35
N ARG A 338 8.41 24.87 -2.54
CA ARG A 338 9.65 24.52 -1.87
C ARG A 338 10.77 24.16 -2.87
N GLY A 339 10.50 23.29 -3.82
CA GLY A 339 11.50 22.91 -4.83
C GLY A 339 11.98 24.08 -5.74
N ARG A 340 11.25 25.18 -5.76
CA ARG A 340 11.71 26.44 -6.43
C ARG A 340 12.60 27.29 -5.54
N ALA A 341 12.37 27.29 -4.24
CA ALA A 341 13.14 28.08 -3.28
C ALA A 341 14.55 27.52 -3.02
N GLU A 342 14.75 26.23 -3.28
CA GLU A 342 16.03 25.52 -3.10
C GLU A 342 16.94 25.55 -4.34
N ARG A 343 16.48 26.13 -5.46
CA ARG A 343 17.25 26.36 -6.70
C ARG A 343 17.79 27.79 -6.76
#